data_9e41d2a098b91df319ec6b7cee446e24
#
_entry.id   9e41d2a098b91df319ec6b7cee446e24
#
_cell.length_a   1.000
_cell.length_b   1.000
_cell.length_c   1.000
_cell.angle_alpha   90.00
_cell.angle_beta   90.00
_cell.angle_gamma   90.00
#
_symmetry.space_group_name_H-M   'P 1'
#
loop_
_entity.id
_entity.type
_entity.pdbx_description
1 polymer ?
#
loop_
_entity_poly.entity_id
_entity_poly.type
_entity_poly.pdbx_seq_one_letter_code
_entity_poly.pdbx_strand_id
1 'polypeptide(L)'
;MKNQYLHIKTKELNFKAKLLWDDAPETCEAILKILPLTGKLMQTRWSGFGVWIDLGEVEIDEVPFENHSIYLAKGEIMFYPGFESMKEIVIPYDKVAFASKAGLHPANHFATIEDSSDISELGRRVIEEGLQPVIFDIK
;
A
#
# COMPACT_ATOMS: atom_id res chain seq x y z
N MET A 1 -15.38 16.55 7.63
CA MET A 1 -14.89 15.24 8.05
C MET A 1 -14.87 14.28 6.88
N LYS A 2 -13.74 13.71 6.60
CA LYS A 2 -13.61 12.79 5.47
C LYS A 2 -13.65 11.35 5.95
N ASN A 3 -14.75 10.65 5.68
CA ASN A 3 -14.92 9.22 5.98
C ASN A 3 -14.85 8.44 4.68
N GLN A 4 -13.72 8.60 4.00
CA GLN A 4 -13.54 7.94 2.73
C GLN A 4 -12.79 6.64 2.89
N TYR A 5 -13.10 5.71 2.03
CA TYR A 5 -12.46 4.41 2.02
C TYR A 5 -11.78 4.18 0.69
N LEU A 6 -10.59 3.61 0.78
CA LEU A 6 -9.87 3.15 -0.39
C LEU A 6 -10.38 1.75 -0.72
N HIS A 7 -10.83 1.55 -1.93
CA HIS A 7 -11.26 0.24 -2.41
C HIS A 7 -10.16 -0.37 -3.25
N ILE A 8 -9.82 -1.60 -2.94
CA ILE A 8 -8.75 -2.33 -3.61
C ILE A 8 -9.37 -3.60 -4.18
N LYS A 9 -9.32 -3.71 -5.51
CA LYS A 9 -9.86 -4.88 -6.19
C LYS A 9 -8.77 -5.58 -6.97
N THR A 10 -8.63 -6.88 -6.74
CA THR A 10 -7.71 -7.72 -7.50
C THR A 10 -8.43 -9.03 -7.83
N LYS A 11 -8.82 -9.17 -9.10
CA LYS A 11 -9.71 -10.24 -9.55
C LYS A 11 -10.99 -10.23 -8.71
N GLU A 12 -11.38 -11.36 -8.09
CA GLU A 12 -12.59 -11.42 -7.26
C GLU A 12 -12.34 -11.02 -5.80
N LEU A 13 -11.12 -10.70 -5.42
CA LEU A 13 -10.83 -10.20 -4.07
C LEU A 13 -11.07 -8.70 -3.99
N ASN A 14 -11.77 -8.28 -2.94
CA ASN A 14 -12.08 -6.88 -2.70
C ASN A 14 -11.73 -6.55 -1.26
N PHE A 15 -11.01 -5.44 -1.08
CA PHE A 15 -10.65 -4.94 0.23
C PHE A 15 -11.10 -3.50 0.37
N LYS A 16 -11.53 -3.14 1.57
CA LYS A 16 -11.95 -1.80 1.92
C LYS A 16 -11.05 -1.29 3.02
N ALA A 17 -10.34 -0.23 2.77
CA ALA A 17 -9.39 0.32 3.73
C ALA A 17 -9.83 1.72 4.14
N LYS A 18 -9.85 1.95 5.45
CA LYS A 18 -10.16 3.26 6.00
C LYS A 18 -8.94 4.17 5.84
N LEU A 19 -9.16 5.33 5.21
CA LEU A 19 -8.10 6.33 5.07
C LEU A 19 -7.86 7.04 6.41
N LEU A 20 -6.60 7.19 6.77
CA LEU A 20 -6.19 7.75 8.05
C LEU A 20 -5.96 9.26 7.93
N TRP A 21 -7.05 10.00 7.71
CA TRP A 21 -6.98 11.43 7.46
C TRP A 21 -6.35 12.24 8.60
N ASP A 22 -6.56 11.79 9.84
CA ASP A 22 -6.02 12.53 10.99
C ASP A 22 -4.52 12.32 11.14
N ASP A 23 -4.02 11.14 10.79
CA ASP A 23 -2.62 10.78 11.01
C ASP A 23 -1.73 11.03 9.79
N ALA A 24 -2.29 10.90 8.58
CA ALA A 24 -1.53 11.02 7.34
C ALA A 24 -2.30 11.84 6.30
N PRO A 25 -2.67 13.09 6.61
CA PRO A 25 -3.53 13.89 5.73
C PRO A 25 -2.92 14.19 4.38
N GLU A 26 -1.64 14.51 4.32
CA GLU A 26 -1.00 14.85 3.05
C GLU A 26 -0.82 13.62 2.16
N THR A 27 -0.53 12.48 2.78
CA THR A 27 -0.43 11.22 2.04
C THR A 27 -1.78 10.81 1.48
N CYS A 28 -2.84 10.87 2.28
CA CYS A 28 -4.19 10.59 1.81
C CYS A 28 -4.57 11.50 0.64
N GLU A 29 -4.29 12.79 0.75
CA GLU A 29 -4.57 13.75 -0.31
C GLU A 29 -3.84 13.40 -1.60
N ALA A 30 -2.55 13.10 -1.51
CA ALA A 30 -1.73 12.75 -2.66
C ALA A 30 -2.21 11.47 -3.35
N ILE A 31 -2.57 10.46 -2.56
CA ILE A 31 -3.08 9.20 -3.11
C ILE A 31 -4.42 9.42 -3.80
N LEU A 32 -5.33 10.21 -3.21
CA LEU A 32 -6.63 10.46 -3.83
C LEU A 32 -6.50 11.09 -5.22
N LYS A 33 -5.51 11.94 -5.41
CA LYS A 33 -5.32 12.63 -6.69
C LYS A 33 -4.92 11.71 -7.83
N ILE A 34 -4.38 10.55 -7.53
CA ILE A 34 -3.95 9.59 -8.56
C ILE A 34 -4.95 8.47 -8.81
N LEU A 35 -6.09 8.48 -8.11
CA LEU A 35 -7.12 7.47 -8.30
C LEU A 35 -8.03 7.81 -9.50
N PRO A 36 -8.57 6.84 -10.20
CA PRO A 36 -8.32 5.42 -10.06
C PRO A 36 -6.91 5.05 -10.50
N LEU A 37 -6.30 4.14 -9.76
CA LEU A 37 -4.94 3.69 -10.04
C LEU A 37 -4.98 2.21 -10.39
N THR A 38 -4.47 1.86 -11.57
CA THR A 38 -4.37 0.47 -11.99
C THR A 38 -2.92 0.06 -12.09
N GLY A 39 -2.67 -1.20 -11.86
CA GLY A 39 -1.33 -1.74 -11.98
C GLY A 39 -1.30 -3.22 -11.63
N LYS A 40 -0.15 -3.66 -11.18
CA LYS A 40 0.06 -5.06 -10.81
C LYS A 40 0.77 -5.14 -9.46
N LEU A 41 0.25 -6.03 -8.62
CA LEU A 41 0.85 -6.30 -7.31
C LEU A 41 1.93 -7.37 -7.46
N MET A 42 3.06 -7.12 -6.82
CA MET A 42 4.21 -8.01 -6.79
C MET A 42 4.53 -8.40 -5.35
N GLN A 43 5.14 -9.56 -5.16
CA GLN A 43 5.65 -9.94 -3.84
C GLN A 43 6.85 -9.04 -3.49
N THR A 44 6.90 -8.55 -2.25
CA THR A 44 8.07 -7.80 -1.78
C THR A 44 9.27 -8.72 -1.70
N ARG A 45 10.45 -8.18 -2.00
CA ARG A 45 11.70 -8.95 -1.96
C ARG A 45 12.45 -8.77 -0.65
N TRP A 46 12.28 -7.62 -0.01
CA TRP A 46 13.12 -7.23 1.12
C TRP A 46 12.33 -7.00 2.39
N SER A 47 11.01 -6.81 2.27
CA SER A 47 10.18 -6.33 3.38
C SER A 47 9.46 -7.42 4.15
N GLY A 48 9.37 -8.64 3.61
CA GLY A 48 8.67 -9.73 4.28
C GLY A 48 7.35 -10.06 3.60
N PHE A 49 6.27 -10.11 4.37
CA PHE A 49 4.99 -10.63 3.89
C PHE A 49 4.09 -9.51 3.35
N GLY A 50 4.48 -8.96 2.21
CA GLY A 50 3.71 -7.89 1.59
C GLY A 50 3.65 -8.01 0.08
N VAL A 51 2.69 -7.31 -0.50
CA VAL A 51 2.60 -7.10 -1.95
C VAL A 51 2.72 -5.60 -2.21
N TRP A 52 3.24 -5.23 -3.36
CA TRP A 52 3.47 -3.82 -3.65
C TRP A 52 3.19 -3.49 -5.11
N ILE A 53 2.86 -2.21 -5.34
CA ILE A 53 2.71 -1.66 -6.67
C ILE A 53 3.76 -0.58 -6.87
N ASP A 54 4.45 -0.64 -8.01
CA ASP A 54 5.47 0.32 -8.39
C ASP A 54 4.81 1.60 -8.88
N LEU A 55 5.13 2.73 -8.24
CA LEU A 55 4.62 4.05 -8.61
C LEU A 55 5.71 4.92 -9.25
N GLY A 56 6.82 4.33 -9.67
CA GLY A 56 7.94 5.10 -10.21
C GLY A 56 7.61 5.97 -11.41
N GLU A 57 6.64 5.53 -12.24
CA GLU A 57 6.20 6.26 -13.43
C GLU A 57 4.98 7.15 -13.18
N VAL A 58 4.44 7.15 -11.97
CA VAL A 58 3.25 7.92 -11.63
C VAL A 58 3.67 9.27 -11.05
N GLU A 59 3.10 10.35 -11.59
CA GLU A 59 3.29 11.66 -11.00
C GLU A 59 2.42 11.77 -9.76
N ILE A 60 3.06 11.98 -8.62
CA ILE A 60 2.40 12.10 -7.34
C ILE A 60 3.02 13.25 -6.56
N ASP A 61 2.21 13.98 -5.82
CA ASP A 61 2.68 15.09 -5.02
C ASP A 61 3.72 14.62 -4.00
N GLU A 62 4.71 15.46 -3.75
CA GLU A 62 5.66 15.20 -2.67
C GLU A 62 4.94 15.28 -1.33
N VAL A 63 5.22 14.32 -0.46
CA VAL A 63 4.67 14.32 0.90
C VAL A 63 5.81 14.08 1.88
N PRO A 64 5.71 14.68 3.07
CA PRO A 64 6.69 14.41 4.13
C PRO A 64 6.43 13.04 4.73
N PHE A 65 7.34 12.59 5.57
CA PHE A 65 7.01 11.47 6.44
C PHE A 65 5.91 11.90 7.41
N GLU A 66 4.86 11.12 7.46
CA GLU A 66 3.78 11.29 8.46
C GLU A 66 3.22 9.93 8.80
N ASN A 67 2.93 9.72 10.08
CA ASN A 67 2.48 8.42 10.59
C ASN A 67 3.37 7.28 10.09
N HIS A 68 4.66 7.55 9.97
CA HIS A 68 5.59 6.64 9.32
C HIS A 68 6.13 5.59 10.30
N SER A 69 6.40 4.41 9.77
CA SER A 69 6.96 3.30 10.53
C SER A 69 7.73 2.39 9.58
N ILE A 70 8.71 1.70 10.14
CA ILE A 70 9.40 0.62 9.44
C ILE A 70 8.58 -0.66 9.55
N TYR A 71 7.90 -0.86 10.69
CA TYR A 71 7.18 -2.09 10.98
C TYR A 71 5.69 -1.89 10.83
N LEU A 72 5.07 -2.71 9.97
CA LEU A 72 3.65 -2.67 9.75
C LEU A 72 3.05 -4.05 9.90
N ALA A 73 1.82 -4.09 10.40
CA ALA A 73 1.08 -5.31 10.59
C ALA A 73 0.14 -5.56 9.38
N LYS A 74 -0.46 -6.73 9.39
CA LYS A 74 -1.39 -7.14 8.35
C LYS A 74 -2.47 -6.09 8.09
N GLY A 75 -2.64 -5.69 6.84
CA GLY A 75 -3.65 -4.73 6.43
C GLY A 75 -3.31 -3.26 6.62
N GLU A 76 -2.15 -2.96 7.18
CA GLU A 76 -1.70 -1.57 7.37
C GLU A 76 -1.00 -1.08 6.11
N ILE A 77 -1.75 -0.45 5.23
CA ILE A 77 -1.26 -0.03 3.90
C ILE A 77 -0.36 1.18 4.04
N MET A 78 0.79 1.13 3.40
CA MET A 78 1.75 2.23 3.47
C MET A 78 2.13 2.75 2.10
N PHE A 79 2.51 4.03 2.08
CA PHE A 79 3.09 4.69 0.91
C PHE A 79 4.52 5.11 1.22
N TYR A 80 5.44 4.70 0.36
CA TYR A 80 6.82 5.14 0.44
C TYR A 80 7.06 6.30 -0.54
N PRO A 81 7.44 7.49 -0.05
CA PRO A 81 7.58 8.67 -0.91
C PRO A 81 8.75 8.66 -1.88
N GLY A 82 9.66 7.70 -1.78
CA GLY A 82 10.72 7.56 -2.76
C GLY A 82 12.02 8.29 -2.46
N PHE A 83 12.38 8.43 -1.19
CA PHE A 83 13.60 9.17 -0.82
C PHE A 83 14.89 8.43 -1.20
N GLU A 84 14.95 7.12 -1.02
CA GLU A 84 16.15 6.32 -1.30
C GLU A 84 15.88 5.16 -2.27
N SER A 85 14.62 4.89 -2.56
CA SER A 85 14.20 3.83 -3.45
C SER A 85 13.00 4.35 -4.24
N MET A 86 12.38 3.50 -5.05
CA MET A 86 11.24 3.96 -5.86
C MET A 86 9.98 4.11 -5.02
N LYS A 87 9.12 5.04 -5.43
CA LYS A 87 7.81 5.24 -4.79
C LYS A 87 6.98 3.99 -4.94
N GLU A 88 6.29 3.61 -3.88
CA GLU A 88 5.45 2.41 -3.92
C GLU A 88 4.36 2.45 -2.85
N ILE A 89 3.29 1.68 -3.11
CA ILE A 89 2.30 1.35 -2.10
C ILE A 89 2.50 -0.11 -1.75
N VAL A 90 2.54 -0.42 -0.46
CA VAL A 90 2.70 -1.79 0.03
C VAL A 90 1.48 -2.17 0.85
N ILE A 91 0.96 -3.37 0.59
CA ILE A 91 -0.12 -3.96 1.36
C ILE A 91 0.44 -5.18 2.10
N PRO A 92 0.63 -5.09 3.41
CA PRO A 92 1.07 -6.26 4.19
C PRO A 92 -0.03 -7.30 4.29
N TYR A 93 0.27 -8.54 3.95
CA TYR A 93 -0.66 -9.64 4.21
C TYR A 93 -0.26 -10.42 5.46
N ASP A 94 0.86 -10.08 6.05
CA ASP A 94 1.31 -10.47 7.38
C ASP A 94 2.38 -9.44 7.79
N LYS A 95 3.28 -9.77 8.68
CA LYS A 95 4.28 -8.83 9.21
C LYS A 95 5.21 -8.32 8.13
N VAL A 96 5.45 -7.01 8.13
CA VAL A 96 6.37 -6.33 7.22
C VAL A 96 7.33 -5.45 8.00
N ALA A 97 8.62 -5.58 7.69
CA ALA A 97 9.63 -4.57 8.04
C ALA A 97 10.04 -3.94 6.70
N PHE A 98 9.56 -2.72 6.43
CA PHE A 98 9.72 -2.16 5.10
C PHE A 98 11.19 -1.94 4.75
N ALA A 99 11.59 -2.47 3.61
CA ALA A 99 12.99 -2.43 3.20
C ALA A 99 13.13 -2.43 1.69
N SER A 100 14.25 -1.88 1.24
CA SER A 100 14.71 -2.06 -0.13
C SER A 100 16.09 -2.71 -0.07
N LYS A 101 16.73 -2.85 -1.22
CA LYS A 101 18.11 -3.32 -1.28
C LYS A 101 19.06 -2.42 -0.47
N ALA A 102 18.70 -1.15 -0.26
CA ALA A 102 19.49 -0.21 0.51
C ALA A 102 19.29 -0.33 2.02
N GLY A 103 18.40 -1.18 2.48
CA GLY A 103 18.13 -1.40 3.91
C GLY A 103 16.73 -1.01 4.32
N LEU A 104 16.52 -0.85 5.62
CA LEU A 104 15.21 -0.50 6.16
C LEU A 104 14.85 0.96 5.88
N HIS A 105 13.58 1.21 5.58
CA HIS A 105 13.03 2.54 5.34
C HIS A 105 11.73 2.73 6.09
N PRO A 106 11.48 3.91 6.67
CA PRO A 106 10.14 4.20 7.14
C PRO A 106 9.23 4.56 5.95
N ALA A 107 7.98 4.20 6.05
CA ALA A 107 6.96 4.53 5.06
C ALA A 107 5.68 4.98 5.74
N ASN A 108 4.87 5.75 5.04
CA ASN A 108 3.69 6.39 5.62
C ASN A 108 2.52 5.41 5.66
N HIS A 109 2.08 5.07 6.86
CA HIS A 109 0.88 4.27 7.04
C HIS A 109 -0.32 5.21 6.87
N PHE A 110 -1.07 5.05 5.78
CA PHE A 110 -2.14 5.99 5.43
C PHE A 110 -3.54 5.37 5.32
N ALA A 111 -3.64 4.05 5.35
CA ALA A 111 -4.92 3.35 5.30
C ALA A 111 -4.82 2.00 5.97
N THR A 112 -5.94 1.52 6.53
CA THR A 112 -5.99 0.23 7.19
C THR A 112 -7.20 -0.56 6.69
N ILE A 113 -6.97 -1.78 6.22
CA ILE A 113 -8.02 -2.66 5.76
C ILE A 113 -8.90 -3.04 6.93
N GLU A 114 -10.23 -2.87 6.78
CA GLU A 114 -11.18 -3.13 7.86
C GLU A 114 -11.40 -4.62 8.10
N ASP A 115 -11.51 -5.39 7.03
CA ASP A 115 -11.67 -6.84 7.12
C ASP A 115 -10.58 -7.49 6.31
N SER A 116 -9.58 -8.03 7.01
CA SER A 116 -8.41 -8.64 6.38
C SER A 116 -8.50 -10.17 6.36
N SER A 117 -9.71 -10.75 6.50
CA SER A 117 -9.87 -12.20 6.52
C SER A 117 -9.37 -12.88 5.24
N ASP A 118 -9.48 -12.21 4.09
CA ASP A 118 -9.05 -12.76 2.80
C ASP A 118 -7.64 -12.33 2.39
N ILE A 119 -6.94 -11.59 3.23
CA ILE A 119 -5.66 -11.01 2.79
C ILE A 119 -4.56 -12.04 2.59
N SER A 120 -4.62 -13.14 3.32
CA SER A 120 -3.64 -14.22 3.14
C SER A 120 -3.78 -14.87 1.77
N GLU A 121 -5.00 -14.89 1.22
CA GLU A 121 -5.23 -15.40 -0.13
C GLU A 121 -4.54 -14.52 -1.17
N LEU A 122 -4.53 -13.20 -0.97
CA LEU A 122 -3.79 -12.30 -1.85
C LEU A 122 -2.30 -12.64 -1.85
N GLY A 123 -1.73 -12.84 -0.66
CA GLY A 123 -0.33 -13.22 -0.53
C GLY A 123 -0.02 -14.54 -1.22
N ARG A 124 -0.88 -15.53 -1.03
CA ARG A 124 -0.73 -16.83 -1.68
C ARG A 124 -0.71 -16.69 -3.21
N ARG A 125 -1.63 -15.90 -3.76
CA ARG A 125 -1.71 -15.72 -5.22
C ARG A 125 -0.46 -15.08 -5.79
N VAL A 126 0.05 -14.06 -5.12
CA VAL A 126 1.24 -13.38 -5.63
C VAL A 126 2.45 -14.32 -5.58
N ILE A 127 2.58 -15.09 -4.52
CA ILE A 127 3.69 -16.05 -4.40
C ILE A 127 3.57 -17.18 -5.41
N GLU A 128 2.39 -17.77 -5.56
CA GLU A 128 2.21 -18.98 -6.36
C GLU A 128 1.87 -18.71 -7.82
N GLU A 129 1.17 -17.62 -8.10
CA GLU A 129 0.70 -17.30 -9.45
C GLU A 129 1.42 -16.12 -10.08
N GLY A 130 2.17 -15.35 -9.30
CA GLY A 130 2.89 -14.19 -9.79
C GLY A 130 2.08 -12.91 -9.73
N LEU A 131 2.36 -11.98 -10.64
CA LEU A 131 1.74 -10.67 -10.67
C LEU A 131 0.21 -10.75 -10.67
N GLN A 132 -0.43 -9.92 -9.84
CA GLN A 132 -1.89 -9.86 -9.77
C GLN A 132 -2.34 -8.46 -10.20
N PRO A 133 -3.33 -8.37 -11.10
CA PRO A 133 -3.85 -7.06 -11.48
C PRO A 133 -4.56 -6.41 -10.30
N VAL A 134 -4.49 -5.10 -10.20
CA VAL A 134 -5.10 -4.38 -9.08
C VAL A 134 -5.67 -3.06 -9.56
N ILE A 135 -6.78 -2.67 -8.95
CA ILE A 135 -7.38 -1.34 -9.11
C ILE A 135 -7.57 -0.76 -7.71
N PHE A 136 -7.01 0.43 -7.51
CA PHE A 136 -7.30 1.24 -6.33
C PHE A 136 -8.27 2.34 -6.73
N ASP A 137 -9.33 2.50 -5.98
CA ASP A 137 -10.28 3.57 -6.23
C ASP A 137 -10.90 4.01 -4.91
N ILE A 138 -11.76 5.01 -4.99
CA ILE A 138 -12.41 5.55 -3.80
C ILE A 138 -13.92 5.44 -3.97
N LYS A 139 -14.61 5.18 -2.86
CA LYS A 139 -16.07 5.17 -2.83
C LYS A 139 -16.60 5.84 -1.58
#